data_5acc9e004181dcc801c2761ee3706665
#
_entry.id   5acc9e004181dcc801c2761ee3706665
#
_cell.length_a   1.000
_cell.length_b   1.000
_cell.length_c   1.000
_cell.angle_alpha   90.00
_cell.angle_beta   90.00
_cell.angle_gamma   90.00
#
_symmetry.space_group_name_H-M   'P 1'
#
loop_
_entity.id
_entity.type
_entity.pdbx_description
1 polymer ?
#
loop_
_entity_poly.entity_id
_entity_poly.type
_entity_poly.pdbx_seq_one_letter_code
_entity_poly.pdbx_strand_id
1 'polypeptide(L)'
;SITRKAIRKNAKQMLAPLFFVGVKGIRTVAKQIEKLANHPSDKYKRLYLGHIVRMQEEIGTGGAGFRYLYAYFLEQAADVCQEPKYKLASEQMTEIGDMWRQFAGLCVKQCKKPTNEGYHTVAQYLRDIANKEQQIWQTLRNL
;
A
#
# COMPACT_ATOMS: atom_id res chain seq x y z
N SER A 1 -1.29 23.12 -14.20
CA SER A 1 -0.15 23.42 -13.34
C SER A 1 0.82 22.24 -13.30
N ILE A 2 2.06 22.52 -12.99
CA ILE A 2 3.12 21.51 -12.88
C ILE A 2 2.76 20.50 -11.77
N THR A 3 2.27 20.99 -10.65
CA THR A 3 1.87 20.15 -9.51
C THR A 3 0.76 19.18 -9.90
N ARG A 4 -0.28 19.67 -10.56
CA ARG A 4 -1.40 18.83 -11.00
C ARG A 4 -0.94 17.76 -11.99
N LYS A 5 -0.07 18.13 -12.94
CA LYS A 5 0.50 17.18 -13.91
C LYS A 5 1.32 16.09 -13.21
N ALA A 6 2.11 16.47 -12.20
CA ALA A 6 2.91 15.53 -11.43
C ALA A 6 2.00 14.52 -10.70
N ILE A 7 0.91 14.98 -10.08
CA ILE A 7 -0.03 14.10 -9.38
C ILE A 7 -0.68 13.13 -10.36
N ARG A 8 -1.13 13.60 -11.51
CA ARG A 8 -1.72 12.74 -12.54
C ARG A 8 -0.74 11.69 -13.04
N LYS A 9 0.52 12.09 -13.24
CA LYS A 9 1.58 11.16 -13.66
C LYS A 9 1.83 10.08 -12.62
N ASN A 10 1.94 10.48 -11.35
CA ASN A 10 2.12 9.53 -10.25
C ASN A 10 0.95 8.55 -10.15
N ALA A 11 -0.28 9.06 -10.27
CA ALA A 11 -1.47 8.20 -10.24
C ALA A 11 -1.47 7.19 -11.38
N LYS A 12 -1.12 7.61 -12.59
CA LYS A 12 -1.01 6.70 -13.74
C LYS A 12 0.04 5.62 -13.51
N GLN A 13 1.19 5.96 -12.91
CA GLN A 13 2.23 5.00 -12.60
C GLN A 13 1.76 3.98 -11.56
N MET A 14 1.05 4.42 -10.52
CA MET A 14 0.54 3.53 -9.47
C MET A 14 -0.54 2.59 -9.98
N LEU A 15 -1.28 2.99 -11.01
CA LEU A 15 -2.29 2.16 -11.65
C LEU A 15 -1.74 1.29 -12.78
N ALA A 16 -0.51 1.54 -13.24
CA ALA A 16 0.09 0.79 -14.33
C ALA A 16 0.46 -0.64 -13.92
N PRO A 17 0.36 -1.62 -14.83
CA PRO A 17 0.62 -3.02 -14.48
C PRO A 17 2.10 -3.37 -14.27
N LEU A 18 3.02 -2.47 -14.58
CA LEU A 18 4.46 -2.75 -14.64
C LEU A 18 5.23 -2.47 -13.34
N PHE A 19 4.58 -1.89 -12.31
CA PHE A 19 5.27 -1.50 -11.09
C PHE A 19 4.87 -2.38 -9.91
N PHE A 20 5.86 -2.93 -9.20
CA PHE A 20 5.65 -3.72 -7.99
C PHE A 20 5.01 -2.91 -6.85
N VAL A 21 5.25 -1.60 -6.83
CA VAL A 21 4.71 -0.71 -5.79
C VAL A 21 3.30 -0.23 -6.11
N GLY A 22 2.81 -0.48 -7.32
CA GLY A 22 1.46 -0.10 -7.73
C GLY A 22 0.40 -1.09 -7.27
N VAL A 23 -0.86 -0.77 -7.57
CA VAL A 23 -2.01 -1.57 -7.14
C VAL A 23 -1.89 -3.04 -7.56
N LYS A 24 -1.48 -3.30 -8.80
CA LYS A 24 -1.32 -4.68 -9.28
C LYS A 24 -0.22 -5.43 -8.55
N GLY A 25 0.88 -4.74 -8.21
CA GLY A 25 1.95 -5.32 -7.40
C GLY A 25 1.46 -5.70 -6.02
N ILE A 26 0.66 -4.85 -5.38
CA ILE A 26 0.06 -5.12 -4.07
C ILE A 26 -0.81 -6.37 -4.15
N ARG A 27 -1.66 -6.49 -5.16
CA ARG A 27 -2.52 -7.66 -5.36
C ARG A 27 -1.72 -8.95 -5.61
N THR A 28 -0.62 -8.84 -6.34
CA THR A 28 0.28 -9.98 -6.58
C THR A 28 0.90 -10.47 -5.27
N VAL A 29 1.38 -9.57 -4.43
CA VAL A 29 1.93 -9.92 -3.12
C VAL A 29 0.85 -10.57 -2.24
N ALA A 30 -0.38 -10.04 -2.23
CA ALA A 30 -1.48 -10.62 -1.47
C ALA A 30 -1.74 -12.07 -1.91
N LYS A 31 -1.73 -12.34 -3.21
CA LYS A 31 -1.90 -13.70 -3.75
C LYS A 31 -0.78 -14.63 -3.30
N GLN A 32 0.46 -14.14 -3.28
CA GLN A 32 1.60 -14.93 -2.82
C GLN A 32 1.49 -15.25 -1.32
N ILE A 33 1.08 -14.29 -0.50
CA ILE A 33 0.88 -14.50 0.93
C ILE A 33 -0.20 -15.56 1.16
N GLU A 34 -1.31 -15.49 0.42
CA GLU A 34 -2.39 -16.49 0.56
C GLU A 34 -1.91 -17.89 0.24
N LYS A 35 -1.04 -18.05 -0.77
CA LYS A 35 -0.45 -19.33 -1.12
C LYS A 35 0.45 -19.90 -0.01
N LEU A 36 0.99 -19.04 0.86
CA LEU A 36 1.81 -19.50 1.97
C LEU A 36 1.05 -20.43 2.92
N ALA A 37 -0.26 -20.28 3.04
CA ALA A 37 -1.07 -21.14 3.91
C ALA A 37 -0.87 -22.64 3.60
N ASN A 38 -0.61 -22.97 2.35
CA ASN A 38 -0.43 -24.35 1.88
C ASN A 38 1.03 -24.75 1.66
N HIS A 39 1.98 -23.85 1.96
CA HIS A 39 3.39 -24.15 1.78
C HIS A 39 3.88 -25.11 2.87
N PRO A 40 4.67 -26.16 2.53
CA PRO A 40 5.10 -27.16 3.51
C PRO A 40 6.16 -26.67 4.50
N SER A 41 6.90 -25.62 4.18
CA SER A 41 7.99 -25.14 5.03
C SER A 41 7.57 -23.93 5.88
N ASP A 42 7.46 -24.11 7.19
CA ASP A 42 7.20 -23.01 8.13
C ASP A 42 8.32 -21.97 8.12
N LYS A 43 9.56 -22.41 7.93
CA LYS A 43 10.70 -21.51 7.83
C LYS A 43 10.58 -20.59 6.62
N TYR A 44 10.20 -21.11 5.46
CA TYR A 44 10.00 -20.32 4.25
C TYR A 44 8.90 -19.28 4.44
N LYS A 45 7.76 -19.69 5.01
CA LYS A 45 6.63 -18.81 5.26
C LYS A 45 7.05 -17.61 6.13
N ARG A 46 7.78 -17.89 7.20
CA ARG A 46 8.24 -16.87 8.15
C ARG A 46 9.24 -15.92 7.52
N LEU A 47 10.19 -16.46 6.76
CA LEU A 47 11.17 -15.65 6.04
C LEU A 47 10.53 -14.74 5.00
N TYR A 48 9.53 -15.25 4.28
CA TYR A 48 8.82 -14.49 3.26
C TYR A 48 8.09 -13.29 3.89
N LEU A 49 7.29 -13.52 4.94
CA LEU A 49 6.58 -12.42 5.63
C LEU A 49 7.56 -11.43 6.27
N GLY A 50 8.61 -11.92 6.88
CA GLY A 50 9.64 -11.05 7.49
C GLY A 50 10.31 -10.16 6.46
N HIS A 51 10.55 -10.69 5.26
CA HIS A 51 11.10 -9.92 4.15
C HIS A 51 10.16 -8.80 3.69
N ILE A 52 8.88 -9.10 3.59
CA ILE A 52 7.86 -8.10 3.22
C ILE A 52 7.85 -6.95 4.24
N VAL A 53 7.83 -7.28 5.54
CA VAL A 53 7.84 -6.26 6.60
C VAL A 53 9.08 -5.39 6.49
N ARG A 54 10.25 -6.01 6.30
CA ARG A 54 11.51 -5.28 6.19
C ARG A 54 11.51 -4.34 5.00
N MET A 55 11.01 -4.80 3.85
CA MET A 55 10.93 -3.96 2.65
C MET A 55 10.09 -2.73 2.88
N GLN A 56 8.98 -2.85 3.60
CA GLN A 56 8.12 -1.71 3.91
C GLN A 56 8.77 -0.71 4.85
N GLU A 57 9.49 -1.21 5.87
CA GLU A 57 10.05 -0.36 6.92
C GLU A 57 11.37 0.32 6.50
N GLU A 58 12.26 -0.41 5.81
CA GLU A 58 13.62 0.05 5.54
C GLU A 58 13.77 0.82 4.23
N ILE A 59 12.99 0.49 3.21
CA ILE A 59 13.19 1.08 1.88
C ILE A 59 12.46 2.41 1.73
N GLY A 60 11.49 2.71 2.59
CA GLY A 60 10.80 4.01 2.62
C GLY A 60 9.99 4.35 1.36
N THR A 61 10.08 3.54 0.32
CA THR A 61 9.44 3.76 -0.97
C THR A 61 8.13 2.99 -1.12
N GLY A 62 7.89 2.01 -0.26
CA GLY A 62 6.65 1.26 -0.24
C GLY A 62 6.07 1.27 1.15
N GLY A 63 4.76 1.27 1.29
CA GLY A 63 4.10 1.20 2.57
C GLY A 63 3.80 2.56 3.20
N ALA A 64 3.79 2.59 4.53
CA ALA A 64 3.27 3.73 5.29
C ALA A 64 4.04 5.02 5.06
N GLY A 65 5.36 4.96 5.07
CA GLY A 65 6.21 6.16 4.97
C GLY A 65 5.93 6.96 3.71
N PHE A 66 5.91 6.30 2.57
CA PHE A 66 5.60 6.93 1.29
C PHE A 66 4.19 7.55 1.30
N ARG A 67 3.20 6.84 1.85
CA ARG A 67 1.80 7.32 1.84
C ARG A 67 1.64 8.55 2.74
N TYR A 68 2.32 8.60 3.88
CA TYR A 68 2.28 9.78 4.74
C TYR A 68 2.95 10.99 4.08
N LEU A 69 4.08 10.80 3.43
CA LEU A 69 4.74 11.86 2.68
C LEU A 69 3.86 12.35 1.54
N TYR A 70 3.21 11.44 0.84
CA TYR A 70 2.32 11.80 -0.26
C TYR A 70 1.07 12.53 0.25
N ALA A 71 0.53 12.12 1.41
CA ALA A 71 -0.57 12.83 2.04
C ALA A 71 -0.20 14.28 2.34
N TYR A 72 0.98 14.52 2.90
CA TYR A 72 1.48 15.86 3.14
C TYR A 72 1.60 16.67 1.85
N PHE A 73 2.16 16.05 0.80
CA PHE A 73 2.25 16.68 -0.51
C PHE A 73 0.88 17.06 -1.06
N LEU A 74 -0.12 16.19 -0.93
CA LEU A 74 -1.48 16.47 -1.40
C LEU A 74 -2.12 17.62 -0.62
N GLU A 75 -1.86 17.72 0.68
CA GLU A 75 -2.33 18.84 1.49
C GLU A 75 -1.78 20.16 0.96
N GLN A 76 -0.49 20.19 0.64
CA GLN A 76 0.13 21.37 0.05
C GLN A 76 -0.42 21.65 -1.36
N ALA A 77 -0.65 20.61 -2.13
CA ALA A 77 -1.20 20.73 -3.49
C ALA A 77 -2.61 21.33 -3.48
N ALA A 78 -3.39 21.07 -2.46
CA ALA A 78 -4.73 21.65 -2.32
C ALA A 78 -4.66 23.19 -2.33
N ASP A 79 -3.68 23.76 -1.65
CA ASP A 79 -3.47 25.20 -1.58
C ASP A 79 -2.89 25.74 -2.89
N VAL A 80 -1.84 25.10 -3.41
CA VAL A 80 -1.14 25.52 -4.62
C VAL A 80 -2.07 25.51 -5.85
N CYS A 81 -2.88 24.47 -5.99
CA CYS A 81 -3.80 24.29 -7.11
C CYS A 81 -5.18 24.89 -6.87
N GLN A 82 -5.44 25.37 -5.66
CA GLN A 82 -6.77 25.85 -5.25
C GLN A 82 -7.85 24.78 -5.54
N GLU A 83 -7.52 23.52 -5.22
CA GLU A 83 -8.41 22.37 -5.44
C GLU A 83 -8.64 21.63 -4.10
N PRO A 84 -9.80 21.89 -3.45
CA PRO A 84 -10.10 21.29 -2.15
C PRO A 84 -10.14 19.75 -2.16
N LYS A 85 -10.37 19.14 -3.32
CA LYS A 85 -10.41 17.67 -3.45
C LYS A 85 -9.07 17.02 -3.12
N TYR A 86 -7.96 17.75 -3.30
CA TYR A 86 -6.66 17.25 -2.88
C TYR A 86 -6.53 17.15 -1.35
N LYS A 87 -7.24 18.00 -0.60
CA LYS A 87 -7.26 17.89 0.86
C LYS A 87 -7.96 16.61 1.31
N LEU A 88 -9.12 16.32 0.70
CA LEU A 88 -9.82 15.06 0.98
C LEU A 88 -8.94 13.86 0.61
N ALA A 89 -8.28 13.91 -0.54
CA ALA A 89 -7.36 12.86 -0.95
C ALA A 89 -6.19 12.70 0.02
N SER A 90 -5.69 13.81 0.61
CA SER A 90 -4.66 13.79 1.64
C SER A 90 -5.13 13.00 2.86
N GLU A 91 -6.34 13.24 3.34
CA GLU A 91 -6.92 12.52 4.48
C GLU A 91 -7.05 11.02 4.17
N GLN A 92 -7.53 10.68 2.98
CA GLN A 92 -7.63 9.29 2.54
C GLN A 92 -6.27 8.62 2.43
N MET A 93 -5.26 9.34 1.95
CA MET A 93 -3.91 8.80 1.85
C MET A 93 -3.28 8.53 3.23
N THR A 94 -3.59 9.38 4.21
CA THR A 94 -3.18 9.15 5.61
C THR A 94 -3.80 7.86 6.14
N GLU A 95 -5.09 7.63 5.88
CA GLU A 95 -5.76 6.39 6.28
C GLU A 95 -5.10 5.17 5.64
N ILE A 96 -4.71 5.28 4.38
CA ILE A 96 -4.01 4.20 3.68
C ILE A 96 -2.64 3.95 4.33
N GLY A 97 -1.92 5.00 4.71
CA GLY A 97 -0.68 4.87 5.46
C GLY A 97 -0.88 4.13 6.77
N ASP A 98 -1.96 4.44 7.50
CA ASP A 98 -2.32 3.74 8.73
C ASP A 98 -2.60 2.25 8.47
N MET A 99 -3.26 1.94 7.36
CA MET A 99 -3.50 0.55 6.98
C MET A 99 -2.19 -0.20 6.68
N TRP A 100 -1.24 0.45 6.02
CA TRP A 100 0.08 -0.16 5.78
C TRP A 100 0.81 -0.48 7.08
N ARG A 101 0.75 0.42 8.07
CA ARG A 101 1.32 0.18 9.39
C ARG A 101 0.66 -1.01 10.08
N GLN A 102 -0.65 -1.07 10.02
CA GLN A 102 -1.41 -2.17 10.61
C GLN A 102 -1.10 -3.50 9.91
N PHE A 103 -0.94 -3.47 8.60
CA PHE A 103 -0.54 -4.65 7.83
C PHE A 103 0.82 -5.18 8.30
N ALA A 104 1.81 -4.30 8.50
CA ALA A 104 3.11 -4.71 9.02
C ALA A 104 2.98 -5.39 10.39
N GLY A 105 2.15 -4.84 11.27
CA GLY A 105 1.86 -5.44 12.57
C GLY A 105 1.22 -6.82 12.47
N LEU A 106 0.28 -6.99 11.55
CA LEU A 106 -0.36 -8.30 11.30
C LEU A 106 0.66 -9.33 10.80
N CYS A 107 1.58 -8.92 9.94
CA CYS A 107 2.64 -9.82 9.45
C CYS A 107 3.55 -10.26 10.59
N VAL A 108 3.95 -9.34 11.47
CA VAL A 108 4.78 -9.66 12.63
C VAL A 108 4.06 -10.64 13.55
N LYS A 109 2.79 -10.39 13.84
CA LYS A 109 1.97 -11.28 14.67
C LYS A 109 1.89 -12.69 14.05
N GLN A 110 1.67 -12.77 12.75
CA GLN A 110 1.60 -14.04 12.03
C GLN A 110 2.94 -14.77 12.04
N CYS A 111 4.07 -14.06 11.97
CA CYS A 111 5.39 -14.65 12.09
C CYS A 111 5.63 -15.25 13.48
N LYS A 112 5.11 -14.62 14.53
CA LYS A 112 5.29 -15.08 15.91
C LYS A 112 4.40 -16.27 16.25
N LYS A 113 3.14 -16.26 15.80
CA LYS A 113 2.16 -17.30 16.06
C LYS A 113 1.43 -17.64 14.75
N PRO A 114 2.07 -18.40 13.86
CA PRO A 114 1.51 -18.67 12.55
C PRO A 114 0.27 -19.58 12.62
N THR A 115 -0.75 -19.20 11.86
CA THR A 115 -1.94 -20.00 11.61
C THR A 115 -2.25 -19.96 10.12
N ASN A 116 -2.86 -21.01 9.58
CA ASN A 116 -3.28 -21.00 8.17
C ASN A 116 -4.29 -19.89 7.90
N GLU A 117 -5.24 -19.71 8.81
CA GLU A 117 -6.22 -18.64 8.70
C GLU A 117 -5.54 -17.26 8.73
N GLY A 118 -4.48 -17.11 9.52
CA GLY A 118 -3.73 -15.86 9.61
C GLY A 118 -3.14 -15.42 8.28
N TYR A 119 -2.66 -16.34 7.44
CA TYR A 119 -2.17 -16.01 6.09
C TYR A 119 -3.30 -15.46 5.22
N HIS A 120 -4.50 -16.05 5.30
CA HIS A 120 -5.67 -15.54 4.58
C HIS A 120 -6.08 -14.16 5.09
N THR A 121 -6.04 -13.93 6.39
CA THR A 121 -6.38 -12.64 7.00
C THR A 121 -5.39 -11.56 6.55
N VAL A 122 -4.09 -11.84 6.58
CA VAL A 122 -3.05 -10.91 6.14
C VAL A 122 -3.22 -10.59 4.65
N ALA A 123 -3.43 -11.61 3.83
CA ALA A 123 -3.64 -11.43 2.39
C ALA A 123 -4.88 -10.58 2.10
N GLN A 124 -5.98 -10.82 2.81
CA GLN A 124 -7.21 -10.05 2.61
C GLN A 124 -7.03 -8.59 3.02
N TYR A 125 -6.31 -8.34 4.11
CA TYR A 125 -6.04 -6.98 4.54
C TYR A 125 -5.24 -6.22 3.46
N LEU A 126 -4.28 -6.89 2.86
CA LEU A 126 -3.50 -6.31 1.77
C LEU A 126 -4.35 -6.03 0.53
N ARG A 127 -5.33 -6.89 0.22
CA ARG A 127 -6.30 -6.64 -0.85
C ARG A 127 -7.16 -5.42 -0.54
N ASP A 128 -7.55 -5.24 0.71
CA ASP A 128 -8.32 -4.06 1.14
C ASP A 128 -7.51 -2.78 0.93
N ILE A 129 -6.21 -2.81 1.24
CA ILE A 129 -5.30 -1.70 0.92
C ILE A 129 -5.28 -1.44 -0.58
N ALA A 130 -5.12 -2.50 -1.39
CA ALA A 130 -5.10 -2.37 -2.84
C ALA A 130 -6.38 -1.73 -3.38
N ASN A 131 -7.54 -2.10 -2.84
CA ASN A 131 -8.82 -1.53 -3.24
C ASN A 131 -8.88 -0.03 -2.95
N LYS A 132 -8.45 0.39 -1.76
CA LYS A 132 -8.42 1.81 -1.40
C LYS A 132 -7.41 2.58 -2.22
N GLU A 133 -6.24 2.02 -2.47
CA GLU A 133 -5.24 2.66 -3.33
C GLU A 133 -5.73 2.80 -4.76
N GLN A 134 -6.39 1.79 -5.29
CA GLN A 134 -6.97 1.89 -6.62
C GLN A 134 -7.95 3.06 -6.73
N GLN A 135 -8.83 3.20 -5.74
CA GLN A 135 -9.82 4.28 -5.72
C GLN A 135 -9.15 5.65 -5.66
N ILE A 136 -8.20 5.84 -4.76
CA ILE A 136 -7.55 7.15 -4.61
C ILE A 136 -6.71 7.52 -5.83
N TRP A 137 -5.94 6.56 -6.38
CA TRP A 137 -5.12 6.85 -7.56
C TRP A 137 -5.98 7.12 -8.80
N GLN A 138 -7.13 6.45 -8.95
CA GLN A 138 -8.09 6.76 -10.01
C GLN A 138 -8.66 8.17 -9.86
N THR A 139 -9.02 8.56 -8.64
CA THR A 139 -9.49 9.91 -8.35
C THR A 139 -8.43 10.94 -8.71
N LEU A 140 -7.20 10.74 -8.26
CA LEU A 140 -6.09 11.68 -8.50
C LEU A 140 -5.72 11.78 -9.98
N ARG A 141 -5.82 10.68 -10.71
CA ARG A 141 -5.57 10.69 -12.15
C ARG A 141 -6.57 11.60 -12.89
N ASN A 142 -7.80 11.69 -12.39
CA ASN A 142 -8.88 12.45 -13.03
C ASN A 142 -8.98 13.90 -12.54
N LEU A 143 -8.24 14.27 -11.53
CA LEU A 143 -8.17 15.66 -11.07
C LEU A 143 -7.14 16.46 -11.86
#